data_c139ab2b93252a579e9cf04032de4c07
#
_entry.id   c139ab2b93252a579e9cf04032de4c07
#
_cell.length_a   1.000
_cell.length_b   1.000
_cell.length_c   1.000
_cell.angle_alpha   90.00
_cell.angle_beta   90.00
_cell.angle_gamma   90.00
#
_symmetry.space_group_name_H-M   'P 1'
#
loop_
_entity.id
_entity.type
_entity.pdbx_description
1 polymer ?
#
loop_
_entity_poly.entity_id
_entity_poly.type
_entity_poly.pdbx_seq_one_letter_code
_entity_poly.pdbx_strand_id
1 'polypeptide(L)'
;MKVGIVELSTSNLFSVKSACEYFNLNTTISSDTSQLRNMDALILPGVGSFKEAMNFLKKKKLIELIHEFNEKEKKLMGICLGFQLLFSDSSEFGKCSGLNLVKGKVENLETLNKKIHT
;
A
#
# COMPACT_ATOMS: atom_id res chain seq x y z
N MET A 1 -9.45 -15.86 9.05
CA MET A 1 -9.10 -14.99 7.91
C MET A 1 -7.61 -14.99 7.71
N LYS A 2 -7.17 -15.22 6.49
CA LYS A 2 -5.76 -15.16 6.11
C LYS A 2 -5.43 -13.78 5.59
N VAL A 3 -4.45 -13.13 6.21
CA VAL A 3 -4.03 -11.78 5.86
C VAL A 3 -2.60 -11.76 5.35
N GLY A 4 -2.41 -11.25 4.15
CA GLY A 4 -1.08 -11.06 3.58
C GLY A 4 -0.59 -9.65 3.86
N ILE A 5 0.61 -9.55 4.43
CA ILE A 5 1.27 -8.26 4.61
C ILE A 5 2.30 -8.13 3.50
N VAL A 6 2.09 -7.18 2.61
CA VAL A 6 2.98 -6.97 1.47
C VAL A 6 4.29 -6.35 1.96
N GLU A 7 5.39 -7.04 1.69
CA GLU A 7 6.72 -6.62 2.14
C GLU A 7 7.28 -5.53 1.21
N LEU A 8 6.72 -4.33 1.35
CA LEU A 8 7.09 -3.16 0.54
C LEU A 8 8.41 -2.53 0.95
N SER A 9 8.75 -2.63 2.24
CA SER A 9 9.93 -2.01 2.79
C SER A 9 10.35 -2.78 4.04
N THR A 10 11.50 -2.42 4.58
CA THR A 10 12.04 -3.06 5.77
C THR A 10 11.42 -2.52 7.06
N SER A 11 10.49 -1.58 6.98
CA SER A 11 9.99 -0.91 8.16
C SER A 11 8.85 -1.64 8.84
N ASN A 12 9.03 -1.91 10.10
CA ASN A 12 8.00 -2.19 11.11
C ASN A 12 6.93 -3.23 10.76
N LEU A 13 7.29 -4.22 9.95
CA LEU A 13 6.36 -5.27 9.55
C LEU A 13 5.92 -6.12 10.75
N PHE A 14 6.80 -6.27 11.73
CA PHE A 14 6.49 -7.02 12.94
C PHE A 14 5.37 -6.40 13.76
N SER A 15 5.31 -5.07 13.84
CA SER A 15 4.25 -4.40 14.58
C SER A 15 2.89 -4.65 13.95
N VAL A 16 2.83 -4.61 12.62
CA VAL A 16 1.61 -4.89 11.89
C VAL A 16 1.20 -6.35 12.07
N LYS A 17 2.16 -7.27 11.95
CA LYS A 17 1.91 -8.68 12.15
C LYS A 17 1.42 -8.97 13.56
N SER A 18 2.06 -8.39 14.57
CA SER A 18 1.67 -8.57 15.96
C SER A 18 0.25 -8.06 16.23
N ALA A 19 -0.10 -6.92 15.65
CA ALA A 19 -1.45 -6.38 15.78
C ALA A 19 -2.49 -7.34 15.17
N CYS A 20 -2.19 -7.90 14.01
CA CYS A 20 -3.07 -8.87 13.36
C CYS A 20 -3.23 -10.13 14.20
N GLU A 21 -2.13 -10.66 14.72
CA GLU A 21 -2.14 -11.86 15.53
C GLU A 21 -2.90 -11.67 16.84
N TYR A 22 -2.84 -10.47 17.39
CA TYR A 22 -3.62 -10.12 18.58
C TYR A 22 -5.12 -10.34 18.35
N PHE A 23 -5.58 -10.12 17.13
CA PHE A 23 -6.97 -10.34 16.75
C PHE A 23 -7.21 -11.72 16.15
N ASN A 24 -6.30 -12.65 16.35
CA ASN A 24 -6.37 -14.04 15.87
C ASN A 24 -6.44 -14.16 14.35
N LEU A 25 -5.83 -13.21 13.65
CA LEU A 25 -5.71 -13.29 12.19
C LEU A 25 -4.46 -14.09 11.82
N ASN A 26 -4.58 -14.93 10.80
CA ASN A 26 -3.47 -15.73 10.30
C ASN A 26 -2.70 -14.90 9.27
N THR A 27 -1.48 -14.45 9.62
CA THR A 27 -0.72 -13.51 8.82
C THR A 27 0.49 -14.12 8.14
N THR A 28 0.76 -13.66 6.92
CA THR A 28 1.95 -14.01 6.15
C THR A 28 2.57 -12.73 5.61
N ILE A 29 3.84 -12.51 5.89
CA ILE A 29 4.60 -11.40 5.30
C ILE A 29 5.28 -11.92 4.05
N SER A 30 5.01 -11.31 2.90
CA SER A 30 5.56 -11.78 1.64
C SER A 30 5.55 -10.70 0.57
N SER A 31 6.40 -10.86 -0.44
CA SER A 31 6.33 -10.11 -1.70
C SER A 31 6.08 -11.04 -2.89
N ASP A 32 5.78 -12.29 -2.61
CA ASP A 32 5.52 -13.31 -3.62
C ASP A 32 4.05 -13.35 -3.98
N THR A 33 3.74 -13.07 -5.25
CA THR A 33 2.36 -13.04 -5.73
C THR A 33 1.64 -14.36 -5.53
N SER A 34 2.34 -15.49 -5.67
CA SER A 34 1.70 -16.80 -5.52
C SER A 34 1.24 -17.05 -4.08
N GLN A 35 2.01 -16.58 -3.10
CA GLN A 35 1.60 -16.67 -1.70
C GLN A 35 0.47 -15.72 -1.37
N LEU A 36 0.57 -14.49 -1.85
CA LEU A 36 -0.40 -13.44 -1.51
C LEU A 36 -1.75 -13.65 -2.19
N ARG A 37 -1.76 -14.28 -3.36
CA ARG A 37 -2.99 -14.50 -4.12
C ARG A 37 -4.05 -15.29 -3.34
N ASN A 38 -3.62 -16.19 -2.47
CA ASN A 38 -4.50 -17.04 -1.70
C ASN A 38 -4.99 -16.42 -0.39
N MET A 39 -4.58 -15.19 -0.12
CA MET A 39 -5.01 -14.50 1.10
C MET A 39 -6.42 -13.96 0.95
N ASP A 40 -7.07 -13.72 2.08
CA ASP A 40 -8.42 -13.12 2.11
C ASP A 40 -8.36 -11.61 2.11
N ALA A 41 -7.24 -11.05 2.58
CA ALA A 41 -7.01 -9.62 2.67
C ALA A 41 -5.53 -9.31 2.49
N LEU A 42 -5.23 -8.11 2.02
CA LEU A 42 -3.86 -7.61 1.91
C LEU A 42 -3.71 -6.32 2.71
N ILE A 43 -2.59 -6.20 3.41
CA ILE A 43 -2.19 -4.96 4.06
C ILE A 43 -0.96 -4.43 3.33
N LEU A 44 -1.02 -3.16 2.97
CA LEU A 44 0.08 -2.45 2.32
C LEU A 44 0.68 -1.48 3.34
N PRO A 45 1.65 -1.92 4.14
CA PRO A 45 2.33 -1.03 5.06
C PRO A 45 3.55 -0.44 4.39
N GLY A 46 3.94 0.76 4.76
CA GLY A 46 5.18 1.28 4.21
C GLY A 46 5.49 2.68 4.66
N VAL A 47 6.79 2.99 4.60
CA VAL A 47 7.32 4.33 4.80
C VAL A 47 8.30 4.60 3.67
N GLY A 48 8.53 5.87 3.38
CA GLY A 48 9.51 6.26 2.37
C GLY A 48 8.87 6.83 1.12
N SER A 49 9.49 6.59 0.00
CA SER A 49 9.14 7.22 -1.27
C SER A 49 8.00 6.50 -1.99
N PHE A 50 6.99 7.27 -2.39
CA PHE A 50 5.88 6.79 -3.21
C PHE A 50 6.40 6.15 -4.51
N LYS A 51 7.34 6.82 -5.17
CA LYS A 51 7.89 6.33 -6.44
C LYS A 51 8.63 5.01 -6.29
N GLU A 52 9.46 4.89 -5.26
CA GLU A 52 10.20 3.66 -5.01
C GLU A 52 9.26 2.50 -4.68
N ALA A 53 8.22 2.77 -3.90
CA ALA A 53 7.23 1.76 -3.56
C ALA A 53 6.47 1.28 -4.81
N MET A 54 6.06 2.22 -5.67
CA MET A 54 5.37 1.85 -6.92
C MET A 54 6.28 1.05 -7.84
N ASN A 55 7.56 1.42 -7.92
CA ASN A 55 8.54 0.66 -8.72
C ASN A 55 8.71 -0.75 -8.18
N PHE A 56 8.75 -0.90 -6.85
CA PHE A 56 8.82 -2.22 -6.22
C PHE A 56 7.60 -3.07 -6.54
N LEU A 57 6.42 -2.51 -6.42
CA LEU A 57 5.18 -3.22 -6.74
C LEU A 57 5.15 -3.66 -8.20
N LYS A 58 5.62 -2.80 -9.09
CA LYS A 58 5.69 -3.11 -10.51
C LYS A 58 6.68 -4.24 -10.79
N LYS A 59 7.86 -4.15 -10.20
CA LYS A 59 8.91 -5.16 -10.37
C LYS A 59 8.46 -6.53 -9.88
N LYS A 60 7.74 -6.59 -8.77
CA LYS A 60 7.26 -7.83 -8.18
C LYS A 60 5.92 -8.29 -8.73
N LYS A 61 5.37 -7.56 -9.70
CA LYS A 61 4.07 -7.86 -10.33
C LYS A 61 2.92 -7.86 -9.33
N LEU A 62 3.04 -7.03 -8.33
CA LEU A 62 2.03 -6.92 -7.27
C LEU A 62 0.90 -5.96 -7.62
N ILE A 63 1.12 -5.04 -8.56
CA ILE A 63 0.08 -4.08 -8.96
C ILE A 63 -1.16 -4.82 -9.47
N GLU A 64 -0.95 -5.78 -10.35
CA GLU A 64 -2.05 -6.56 -10.92
C GLU A 64 -2.78 -7.37 -9.86
N LEU A 65 -2.03 -7.95 -8.91
CA LEU A 65 -2.61 -8.71 -7.83
C LEU A 65 -3.49 -7.83 -6.93
N ILE A 66 -3.03 -6.63 -6.64
CA ILE A 66 -3.80 -5.68 -5.82
C ILE A 66 -5.09 -5.28 -6.52
N HIS A 67 -5.02 -5.02 -7.83
CA HIS A 67 -6.22 -4.74 -8.61
C HIS A 67 -7.17 -5.93 -8.65
N GLU A 68 -6.63 -7.15 -8.76
CA GLU A 68 -7.42 -8.37 -8.72
C GLU A 68 -8.17 -8.50 -7.40
N PHE A 69 -7.50 -8.20 -6.27
CA PHE A 69 -8.15 -8.21 -4.97
C PHE A 69 -9.31 -7.22 -4.91
N ASN A 70 -9.10 -6.03 -5.45
CA ASN A 70 -10.14 -5.02 -5.48
C ASN A 70 -11.35 -5.46 -6.33
N GLU A 71 -11.09 -6.04 -7.48
CA GLU A 71 -12.14 -6.51 -8.38
C GLU A 71 -12.96 -7.65 -7.77
N LYS A 72 -12.31 -8.52 -7.01
CA LYS A 72 -12.97 -9.62 -6.31
C LYS A 72 -13.57 -9.19 -4.98
N GLU A 73 -13.55 -7.91 -4.70
CA GLU A 73 -14.06 -7.34 -3.45
C GLU A 73 -13.41 -7.91 -2.20
N LYS A 74 -12.18 -8.36 -2.31
CA LYS A 74 -11.38 -8.75 -1.17
C LYS A 74 -10.86 -7.50 -0.47
N LYS A 75 -10.54 -7.62 0.80
CA LYS A 75 -10.16 -6.47 1.62
C LYS A 75 -8.74 -6.01 1.36
N LEU A 76 -8.58 -4.70 1.24
CA LEU A 76 -7.28 -4.05 1.10
C LEU A 76 -7.17 -2.97 2.17
N MET A 77 -6.03 -2.90 2.85
CA MET A 77 -5.76 -1.85 3.84
C MET A 77 -4.40 -1.23 3.56
N GLY A 78 -4.37 0.08 3.39
CA GLY A 78 -3.13 0.83 3.26
C GLY A 78 -2.80 1.54 4.56
N ILE A 79 -1.54 1.48 4.99
CA ILE A 79 -1.05 2.13 6.19
C ILE A 79 0.09 3.08 5.82
N CYS A 80 -0.02 4.35 6.20
CA CYS A 80 0.98 5.39 5.89
C CYS A 80 1.22 5.47 4.38
N LEU A 81 2.44 5.24 3.93
CA LEU A 81 2.76 5.23 2.50
C LEU A 81 1.85 4.28 1.73
N GLY A 82 1.55 3.10 2.28
CA GLY A 82 0.65 2.14 1.64
C GLY A 82 -0.73 2.72 1.36
N PHE A 83 -1.23 3.54 2.27
CA PHE A 83 -2.49 4.25 2.07
C PHE A 83 -2.37 5.25 0.91
N GLN A 84 -1.26 5.99 0.84
CA GLN A 84 -1.03 6.95 -0.24
C GLN A 84 -0.98 6.27 -1.62
N LEU A 85 -0.43 5.06 -1.68
CA LEU A 85 -0.31 4.32 -2.93
C LEU A 85 -1.66 3.98 -3.56
N LEU A 86 -2.74 3.98 -2.79
CA LEU A 86 -4.08 3.67 -3.30
C LEU A 86 -4.63 4.75 -4.23
N PHE A 87 -4.08 5.96 -4.17
CA PHE A 87 -4.58 7.09 -4.93
C PHE A 87 -4.10 7.09 -6.37
N SER A 88 -4.64 8.03 -7.16
CA SER A 88 -4.35 8.08 -8.60
C SER A 88 -2.91 8.42 -8.89
N ASP A 89 -2.35 9.42 -8.20
CA ASP A 89 -0.96 9.83 -8.41
C ASP A 89 -0.43 10.62 -7.21
N SER A 90 0.87 10.90 -7.26
CA SER A 90 1.56 11.74 -6.30
C SER A 90 2.40 12.77 -7.03
N SER A 91 2.41 14.00 -6.53
CA SER A 91 3.27 15.06 -7.01
C SER A 91 4.30 15.49 -5.95
N GLU A 92 4.45 14.70 -4.90
CA GLU A 92 5.32 15.04 -3.76
C GLU A 92 6.79 15.23 -4.16
N PHE A 93 7.32 14.32 -4.97
CA PHE A 93 8.70 14.37 -5.47
C PHE A 93 8.73 14.19 -6.99
N GLY A 94 7.93 14.96 -7.71
CA GLY A 94 7.69 14.77 -9.11
C GLY A 94 6.45 13.89 -9.33
N LYS A 95 5.90 13.95 -10.52
CA LYS A 95 4.65 13.24 -10.82
C LYS A 95 4.87 11.73 -10.92
N CYS A 96 4.11 10.98 -10.16
CA CYS A 96 4.18 9.51 -10.16
C CYS A 96 2.77 8.94 -10.04
N SER A 97 2.44 7.97 -10.90
CA SER A 97 1.15 7.30 -10.85
C SER A 97 1.09 6.28 -9.72
N GLY A 98 -0.05 6.23 -9.03
CA GLY A 98 -0.32 5.26 -7.97
C GLY A 98 -1.14 4.10 -8.47
N LEU A 99 -1.74 3.37 -7.53
CA LEU A 99 -2.57 2.21 -7.83
C LEU A 99 -3.93 2.58 -8.44
N ASN A 100 -4.33 3.81 -8.27
CA ASN A 100 -5.59 4.36 -8.82
C ASN A 100 -6.83 3.57 -8.39
N LEU A 101 -6.86 3.12 -7.16
CA LEU A 101 -8.04 2.49 -6.58
C LEU A 101 -8.98 3.54 -5.96
N VAL A 102 -8.41 4.66 -5.53
CA VAL A 102 -9.14 5.80 -4.98
C VAL A 102 -8.74 7.03 -5.78
N LYS A 103 -9.71 7.77 -6.28
CA LYS A 103 -9.42 9.00 -7.02
C LYS A 103 -8.91 10.08 -6.09
N GLY A 104 -7.81 10.70 -6.46
CA GLY A 104 -7.20 11.77 -5.69
C GLY A 104 -5.71 11.84 -5.90
N LYS A 105 -5.09 12.84 -5.30
CA LYS A 105 -3.67 13.10 -5.43
C LYS A 105 -3.00 13.19 -4.08
N VAL A 106 -1.75 12.72 -4.01
CA VAL A 106 -0.89 12.92 -2.86
C VAL A 106 -0.04 14.16 -3.15
N GLU A 107 -0.18 15.19 -2.34
CA GLU A 107 0.52 16.45 -2.53
C GLU A 107 1.41 16.79 -1.34
N ASN A 108 2.45 17.57 -1.60
CA ASN A 108 3.32 18.08 -0.56
C ASN A 108 2.57 19.12 0.28
N LEU A 109 2.63 19.01 1.60
CA LEU A 109 1.96 19.92 2.51
C LEU A 109 2.42 21.38 2.37
N GLU A 110 3.67 21.58 2.01
CA GLU A 110 4.18 22.94 1.79
C GLU A 110 3.46 23.65 0.65
N THR A 111 3.12 22.89 -0.40
CA THR A 111 2.35 23.42 -1.52
C THR A 111 0.94 23.80 -1.08
N LEU A 112 0.34 22.99 -0.20
CA LEU A 112 -0.99 23.28 0.36
C LEU A 112 -0.95 24.49 1.30
N ASN A 113 0.08 24.63 2.10
CA ASN A 113 0.23 25.74 3.03
C ASN A 113 0.22 27.10 2.32
N LYS A 114 0.81 27.18 1.15
CA LYS A 114 0.79 28.41 0.35
C LYS A 114 -0.61 28.81 -0.09
N LYS A 115 -1.53 27.86 -0.13
CA LYS A 115 -2.94 28.09 -0.50
C LYS A 115 -3.80 28.35 0.73
N ILE A 116 -3.39 27.88 1.89
CA ILE A 116 -4.16 27.94 3.13
C ILE A 116 -3.81 29.18 3.95
N HIS A 117 -2.54 29.61 3.91
CA HIS A 117 -2.07 30.79 4.61
C HIS A 117 -2.32 32.05 3.80
N THR A 118 -3.49 32.48 3.77
CA THR A 118 -3.85 33.77 3.16
C THR A 118 -4.48 34.67 4.18
#